data_e67b364567c484bfa1664885fd3b9d9a
#
_entry.id   e67b364567c484bfa1664885fd3b9d9a
#
_cell.length_a   1.000
_cell.length_b   1.000
_cell.length_c   1.000
_cell.angle_alpha   90.00
_cell.angle_beta   90.00
_cell.angle_gamma   90.00
#
_symmetry.space_group_name_H-M   'P 1'
#
loop_
_entity.id
_entity.type
_entity.pdbx_description
1 polymer ?
#
loop_
_entity_poly.entity_id
_entity_poly.type
_entity_poly.pdbx_seq_one_letter_code
_entity_poly.pdbx_strand_id
1 'polypeptide(L)'
;AAMIFGAVVNHHTPAVEPYLYSTLPVDEVADTVTKRFKTTAGPRWREIQGLTDEQAAAQIRADQIDILVDLAGHTNGGRLALFTRKPAPVQVTAWGFAHGTGLPEIDYFFADPVAVPEEERQHYAERVFDLPCVVTYEPPLEYNVKGVSPQPYFSKGYVTFGSYARYEKLSNACLATFGEILRQVPDSRLVLKDHGFRRPYAIRRVMEAMPDIAPERLLFAIATTHPEHLQAYQQADLMLDPFPHTGGVVGLEELWMGVPVVTLYGTQAAGRTTSSVLTAMGKTAWIAKSPEQYVEIAVGLVQDLRALGAARKTLREEFLASPVCVGYVEATEAAYREMFARWCHA
;
A
#
# COMPACT_ATOMS: atom_id res chain seq x y z
N ALA A 1 2.28 2.56 7.03
CA ALA A 1 1.61 3.69 6.35
C ALA A 1 2.60 4.78 5.93
N ALA A 2 3.53 5.18 6.79
CA ALA A 2 4.48 6.27 6.52
C ALA A 2 5.27 6.12 5.20
N MET A 3 5.56 4.90 4.76
CA MET A 3 6.23 4.65 3.47
C MET A 3 5.39 5.05 2.24
N ILE A 4 4.07 5.20 2.39
CA ILE A 4 3.18 5.57 1.28
C ILE A 4 3.13 7.08 1.07
N PHE A 5 3.25 7.88 2.12
CA PHE A 5 3.19 9.35 2.02
C PHE A 5 4.52 10.03 2.35
N GLY A 6 5.51 9.27 2.79
CA GLY A 6 6.82 9.78 3.15
C GLY A 6 7.50 10.52 2.01
N ALA A 7 7.39 10.01 0.79
CA ALA A 7 7.92 10.66 -0.41
C ALA A 7 7.37 12.08 -0.57
N VAL A 8 6.07 12.28 -0.36
CA VAL A 8 5.45 13.62 -0.45
C VAL A 8 5.91 14.51 0.70
N VAL A 9 5.76 14.04 1.95
CA VAL A 9 6.07 14.83 3.16
C VAL A 9 7.53 15.25 3.23
N ASN A 10 8.46 14.37 2.84
CA ASN A 10 9.90 14.63 2.98
C ASN A 10 10.52 15.41 1.81
N HIS A 11 9.84 15.48 0.66
CA HIS A 11 10.42 15.98 -0.58
C HIS A 11 9.62 17.12 -1.24
N HIS A 12 8.74 17.78 -0.49
CA HIS A 12 8.10 19.01 -0.97
C HIS A 12 9.13 20.05 -1.42
N THR A 13 8.82 20.73 -2.53
CA THR A 13 9.61 21.88 -2.99
C THR A 13 9.47 23.04 -2.00
N PRO A 14 10.37 24.04 -2.04
CA PRO A 14 10.24 25.24 -1.19
C PRO A 14 8.94 26.04 -1.40
N ALA A 15 8.14 25.71 -2.40
CA ALA A 15 6.84 26.34 -2.66
C ALA A 15 5.73 25.80 -1.73
N VAL A 16 5.96 24.69 -1.03
CA VAL A 16 5.03 24.10 -0.07
C VAL A 16 5.69 24.04 1.30
N GLU A 17 5.01 24.56 2.31
CA GLU A 17 5.47 24.57 3.69
C GLU A 17 4.67 23.53 4.51
N PRO A 18 5.19 22.30 4.73
CA PRO A 18 4.44 21.24 5.40
C PRO A 18 4.41 21.42 6.91
N TYR A 19 3.18 21.41 7.48
CA TYR A 19 2.93 21.24 8.90
C TYR A 19 2.51 19.81 9.18
N LEU A 20 3.02 19.17 10.22
CA LEU A 20 2.70 17.79 10.58
C LEU A 20 2.00 17.73 11.93
N TYR A 21 0.77 17.20 11.95
CA TYR A 21 -0.06 17.05 13.14
C TYR A 21 -0.09 15.58 13.57
N SER A 22 0.62 15.26 14.67
CA SER A 22 0.65 13.90 15.22
C SER A 22 -0.58 13.63 16.08
N THR A 23 -1.35 12.59 15.70
CA THR A 23 -2.58 12.16 16.38
C THR A 23 -2.36 10.98 17.33
N LEU A 24 -1.19 10.37 17.31
CA LEU A 24 -0.81 9.22 18.13
C LEU A 24 0.41 9.55 18.99
N PRO A 25 0.60 8.87 20.15
CA PRO A 25 1.81 8.97 20.94
C PRO A 25 3.03 8.61 20.09
N VAL A 26 4.09 9.40 20.21
CA VAL A 26 5.37 9.14 19.55
C VAL A 26 6.25 8.33 20.50
N ASP A 27 6.57 7.09 20.12
CA ASP A 27 7.65 6.33 20.76
C ASP A 27 8.99 6.81 20.20
N GLU A 28 9.58 7.80 20.86
CA GLU A 28 10.84 8.42 20.42
C GLU A 28 12.04 7.46 20.47
N VAL A 29 11.91 6.32 21.10
CA VAL A 29 13.02 5.34 21.18
C VAL A 29 12.97 4.36 20.00
N ALA A 30 11.78 3.90 19.61
CA ALA A 30 11.62 2.83 18.64
C ALA A 30 11.29 3.29 17.21
N ASP A 31 10.69 4.48 17.04
CA ASP A 31 10.16 4.93 15.74
C ASP A 31 11.10 5.90 14.99
N THR A 32 11.99 5.32 14.19
CA THR A 32 12.93 6.08 13.34
C THR A 32 12.23 6.89 12.24
N VAL A 33 11.09 6.43 11.75
CA VAL A 33 10.32 7.10 10.68
C VAL A 33 9.65 8.36 11.22
N THR A 34 9.00 8.28 12.37
CA THR A 34 8.42 9.47 13.03
C THR A 34 9.49 10.48 13.40
N LYS A 35 10.68 10.04 13.86
CA LYS A 35 11.82 10.95 14.08
C LYS A 35 12.21 11.72 12.82
N ARG A 36 12.26 11.06 11.67
CA ARG A 36 12.55 11.70 10.39
C ARG A 36 11.51 12.78 10.07
N PHE A 37 10.23 12.48 10.18
CA PHE A 37 9.15 13.45 9.98
C PHE A 37 9.25 14.64 10.95
N LYS A 38 9.53 14.37 12.22
CA LYS A 38 9.72 15.42 13.23
C LYS A 38 10.91 16.34 12.89
N THR A 39 12.00 15.75 12.39
CA THR A 39 13.17 16.50 11.93
C THR A 39 12.84 17.33 10.68
N THR A 40 12.15 16.78 9.70
CA THR A 40 11.74 17.48 8.48
C THR A 40 10.80 18.64 8.78
N ALA A 41 9.80 18.43 9.64
CA ALA A 41 8.86 19.47 10.03
C ALA A 41 9.49 20.56 10.92
N GLY A 42 10.45 20.17 11.77
CA GLY A 42 11.09 21.09 12.72
C GLY A 42 10.06 21.82 13.59
N PRO A 43 10.04 23.17 13.58
CA PRO A 43 9.09 23.96 14.37
C PRO A 43 7.64 23.86 13.91
N ARG A 44 7.36 23.20 12.79
CA ARG A 44 6.01 22.93 12.25
C ARG A 44 5.45 21.58 12.65
N TRP A 45 6.15 20.83 13.52
CA TRP A 45 5.62 19.64 14.16
C TRP A 45 4.64 20.02 15.27
N ARG A 46 3.46 19.40 15.30
CA ARG A 46 2.41 19.61 16.31
C ARG A 46 1.96 18.28 16.89
N GLU A 47 1.96 18.15 18.20
CA GLU A 47 1.38 17.00 18.90
C GLU A 47 -0.04 17.36 19.34
N ILE A 48 -1.03 16.80 18.68
CA ILE A 48 -2.45 17.10 18.94
C ILE A 48 -3.21 15.96 19.60
N GLN A 49 -2.54 14.86 19.95
CA GLN A 49 -3.17 13.68 20.55
C GLN A 49 -3.96 13.98 21.84
N GLY A 50 -3.46 14.89 22.66
CA GLY A 50 -4.07 15.29 23.94
C GLY A 50 -5.12 16.40 23.81
N LEU A 51 -5.32 16.95 22.61
CA LEU A 51 -6.28 18.04 22.37
C LEU A 51 -7.66 17.50 22.00
N THR A 52 -8.71 18.22 22.41
CA THR A 52 -10.04 18.01 21.83
C THR A 52 -10.05 18.38 20.34
N ASP A 53 -11.09 17.96 19.58
CA ASP A 53 -11.18 18.34 18.17
C ASP A 53 -11.35 19.84 17.97
N GLU A 54 -12.01 20.53 18.90
CA GLU A 54 -12.11 22.00 18.92
C GLU A 54 -10.75 22.67 19.11
N GLN A 55 -9.96 22.18 20.07
CA GLN A 55 -8.62 22.73 20.35
C GLN A 55 -7.68 22.46 19.17
N ALA A 56 -7.72 21.25 18.60
CA ALA A 56 -6.92 20.91 17.43
C ALA A 56 -7.31 21.75 16.20
N ALA A 57 -8.63 21.97 15.97
CA ALA A 57 -9.10 22.84 14.90
C ALA A 57 -8.67 24.30 15.11
N ALA A 58 -8.69 24.80 16.35
CA ALA A 58 -8.20 26.15 16.68
C ALA A 58 -6.69 26.29 16.41
N GLN A 59 -5.89 25.23 16.73
CA GLN A 59 -4.45 25.20 16.44
C GLN A 59 -4.20 25.26 14.93
N ILE A 60 -4.93 24.45 14.13
CA ILE A 60 -4.78 24.41 12.67
C ILE A 60 -5.12 25.78 12.04
N ARG A 61 -6.17 26.45 12.52
CA ARG A 61 -6.51 27.80 12.08
C ARG A 61 -5.45 28.83 12.48
N ALA A 62 -4.86 28.70 13.68
CA ALA A 62 -3.79 29.59 14.15
C ALA A 62 -2.50 29.39 13.33
N ASP A 63 -2.24 28.17 12.87
CA ASP A 63 -1.13 27.85 11.95
C ASP A 63 -1.42 28.31 10.50
N GLN A 64 -2.61 28.83 10.19
CA GLN A 64 -3.04 29.35 8.88
C GLN A 64 -2.88 28.33 7.75
N ILE A 65 -3.34 27.10 7.98
CA ILE A 65 -3.22 26.01 7.00
C ILE A 65 -4.19 26.24 5.83
N ASP A 66 -3.66 26.29 4.62
CA ASP A 66 -4.42 26.43 3.38
C ASP A 66 -5.10 25.13 2.98
N ILE A 67 -4.36 24.01 3.10
CA ILE A 67 -4.82 22.68 2.71
C ILE A 67 -4.52 21.70 3.85
N LEU A 68 -5.55 21.07 4.38
CA LEU A 68 -5.42 20.03 5.42
C LEU A 68 -5.61 18.65 4.80
N VAL A 69 -4.61 17.76 4.98
CA VAL A 69 -4.64 16.42 4.43
C VAL A 69 -4.86 15.39 5.53
N ASP A 70 -5.94 14.61 5.42
CA ASP A 70 -6.17 13.43 6.24
C ASP A 70 -5.35 12.25 5.72
N LEU A 71 -4.55 11.64 6.59
CA LEU A 71 -3.68 10.51 6.28
C LEU A 71 -4.13 9.21 6.96
N ALA A 72 -5.28 9.20 7.60
CA ALA A 72 -5.72 8.06 8.41
C ALA A 72 -7.13 7.56 8.09
N GLY A 73 -8.04 8.45 7.67
CA GLY A 73 -9.43 8.09 7.41
C GLY A 73 -10.07 7.39 8.61
N HIS A 74 -10.73 6.26 8.35
CA HIS A 74 -11.37 5.41 9.36
C HIS A 74 -10.42 4.42 10.06
N THR A 75 -9.10 4.63 10.00
CA THR A 75 -8.14 3.77 10.71
C THR A 75 -7.83 4.30 12.11
N ASN A 76 -7.08 3.49 12.89
CA ASN A 76 -6.65 3.91 14.23
C ASN A 76 -5.81 5.18 14.16
N GLY A 77 -6.11 6.15 15.02
CA GLY A 77 -5.49 7.48 15.03
C GLY A 77 -6.16 8.48 14.08
N GLY A 78 -7.13 8.06 13.27
CA GLY A 78 -7.94 8.96 12.45
C GLY A 78 -8.77 9.91 13.30
N ARG A 79 -8.89 11.16 12.85
CA ARG A 79 -9.64 12.23 13.56
C ARG A 79 -10.64 12.92 12.65
N LEU A 80 -11.48 12.12 11.97
CA LEU A 80 -12.47 12.63 11.01
C LEU A 80 -13.40 13.67 11.63
N ALA A 81 -13.76 13.55 12.92
CA ALA A 81 -14.53 14.55 13.64
C ALA A 81 -13.86 15.94 13.73
N LEU A 82 -12.51 16.01 13.60
CA LEU A 82 -11.79 17.27 13.46
C LEU A 82 -12.09 17.94 12.12
N PHE A 83 -12.18 17.16 11.03
CA PHE A 83 -12.45 17.67 9.69
C PHE A 83 -13.85 18.24 9.54
N THR A 84 -14.85 17.75 10.31
CA THR A 84 -16.22 18.34 10.30
C THR A 84 -16.26 19.78 10.80
N ARG A 85 -15.21 20.27 11.48
CA ARG A 85 -15.06 21.65 11.94
C ARG A 85 -14.48 22.59 10.88
N LYS A 86 -14.16 22.05 9.72
CA LYS A 86 -13.58 22.77 8.57
C LYS A 86 -12.47 23.75 9.01
N PRO A 87 -11.36 23.27 9.61
CA PRO A 87 -10.30 24.14 10.10
C PRO A 87 -9.40 24.72 9.00
N ALA A 88 -9.47 24.21 7.78
CA ALA A 88 -8.73 24.73 6.63
C ALA A 88 -9.66 24.99 5.44
N PRO A 89 -9.32 25.92 4.54
CA PRO A 89 -10.09 26.24 3.33
C PRO A 89 -10.35 25.01 2.46
N VAL A 90 -9.32 24.21 2.22
CA VAL A 90 -9.38 22.97 1.43
C VAL A 90 -9.02 21.79 2.33
N GLN A 91 -9.82 20.72 2.25
CA GLN A 91 -9.57 19.48 2.97
C GLN A 91 -9.51 18.30 2.01
N VAL A 92 -8.51 17.44 2.19
CA VAL A 92 -8.23 16.30 1.31
C VAL A 92 -8.06 15.03 2.15
N THR A 93 -8.58 13.89 1.72
CA THR A 93 -8.19 12.57 2.26
C THR A 93 -7.29 11.86 1.25
N ALA A 94 -6.25 11.18 1.74
CA ALA A 94 -5.22 10.59 0.90
C ALA A 94 -4.47 9.42 1.57
N TRP A 95 -3.97 8.51 0.79
CA TRP A 95 -2.97 7.46 1.03
C TRP A 95 -3.19 6.49 2.20
N GLY A 96 -3.57 6.95 3.39
CA GLY A 96 -3.60 6.10 4.60
C GLY A 96 -4.84 5.22 4.72
N PHE A 97 -5.91 5.59 4.04
CA PHE A 97 -7.15 4.84 3.94
C PHE A 97 -7.57 4.72 2.47
N ALA A 98 -7.85 3.50 2.03
CA ALA A 98 -8.02 3.20 0.60
C ALA A 98 -9.44 3.49 0.07
N HIS A 99 -10.22 4.32 0.74
CA HIS A 99 -11.54 4.78 0.33
C HIS A 99 -11.76 6.24 0.72
N GLY A 100 -12.81 6.87 0.19
CA GLY A 100 -13.32 8.13 0.69
C GLY A 100 -13.81 7.99 2.13
N THR A 101 -13.93 9.11 2.82
CA THR A 101 -14.33 9.18 4.23
C THR A 101 -15.86 9.22 4.42
N GLY A 102 -16.59 9.64 3.38
CA GLY A 102 -18.01 9.88 3.41
C GLY A 102 -18.40 11.22 4.07
N LEU A 103 -17.42 12.10 4.35
CA LEU A 103 -17.65 13.42 4.95
C LEU A 103 -17.72 14.50 3.87
N PRO A 104 -18.85 15.23 3.76
CA PRO A 104 -18.99 16.33 2.80
C PRO A 104 -18.06 17.52 3.10
N GLU A 105 -17.53 17.64 4.31
CA GLU A 105 -16.55 18.66 4.69
C GLU A 105 -15.14 18.37 4.15
N ILE A 106 -14.86 17.16 3.71
CA ILE A 106 -13.62 16.84 3.00
C ILE A 106 -13.89 17.03 1.50
N ASP A 107 -13.20 18.00 0.91
CA ASP A 107 -13.48 18.46 -0.46
C ASP A 107 -13.02 17.47 -1.53
N TYR A 108 -11.87 16.80 -1.27
CA TYR A 108 -11.23 15.94 -2.27
C TYR A 108 -10.74 14.63 -1.68
N PHE A 109 -10.75 13.61 -2.54
CA PHE A 109 -10.09 12.31 -2.32
C PHE A 109 -9.05 12.09 -3.40
N PHE A 110 -7.78 11.91 -3.02
CA PHE A 110 -6.70 11.53 -3.94
C PHE A 110 -6.80 10.07 -4.34
N ALA A 111 -6.97 9.83 -5.62
CA ALA A 111 -7.06 8.50 -6.21
C ALA A 111 -6.40 8.47 -7.60
N ASP A 112 -6.78 7.54 -8.44
CA ASP A 112 -6.50 7.46 -9.85
C ASP A 112 -7.64 6.72 -10.59
N PRO A 113 -7.68 6.73 -11.94
CA PRO A 113 -8.76 6.09 -12.69
C PRO A 113 -8.83 4.57 -12.56
N VAL A 114 -7.76 3.90 -12.08
CA VAL A 114 -7.75 2.46 -11.83
C VAL A 114 -8.38 2.14 -10.48
N ALA A 115 -8.00 2.90 -9.45
CA ALA A 115 -8.54 2.71 -8.09
C ALA A 115 -10.00 3.17 -8.00
N VAL A 116 -10.35 4.32 -8.62
CA VAL A 116 -11.70 4.87 -8.65
C VAL A 116 -12.07 5.24 -10.11
N PRO A 117 -12.64 4.29 -10.88
CA PRO A 117 -13.15 4.55 -12.21
C PRO A 117 -14.21 5.65 -12.24
N GLU A 118 -14.38 6.32 -13.38
CA GLU A 118 -15.26 7.49 -13.52
C GLU A 118 -16.71 7.18 -13.11
N GLU A 119 -17.21 6.01 -13.47
CA GLU A 119 -18.56 5.56 -13.14
C GLU A 119 -18.83 5.36 -11.65
N GLU A 120 -17.79 5.16 -10.84
CA GLU A 120 -17.90 4.99 -9.39
C GLU A 120 -17.79 6.30 -8.61
N ARG A 121 -17.28 7.38 -9.21
CA ARG A 121 -17.00 8.67 -8.55
C ARG A 121 -18.26 9.30 -7.93
N GLN A 122 -19.42 9.07 -8.51
CA GLN A 122 -20.71 9.53 -7.98
C GLN A 122 -21.08 8.97 -6.60
N HIS A 123 -20.41 7.90 -6.15
CA HIS A 123 -20.65 7.26 -4.86
C HIS A 123 -19.77 7.80 -3.73
N TYR A 124 -18.88 8.74 -4.03
CA TYR A 124 -18.01 9.40 -3.05
C TYR A 124 -18.62 10.73 -2.63
N ALA A 125 -18.50 11.08 -1.35
CA ALA A 125 -18.87 12.39 -0.84
C ALA A 125 -17.86 13.46 -1.31
N GLU A 126 -16.60 13.08 -1.38
CA GLU A 126 -15.51 13.89 -1.82
C GLU A 126 -15.41 13.91 -3.36
N ARG A 127 -14.93 15.00 -3.93
CA ARG A 127 -14.53 15.02 -5.34
C ARG A 127 -13.23 14.22 -5.53
N VAL A 128 -13.29 13.16 -6.31
CA VAL A 128 -12.08 12.40 -6.65
C VAL A 128 -11.15 13.26 -7.50
N PHE A 129 -9.88 13.31 -7.10
CA PHE A 129 -8.82 14.02 -7.83
C PHE A 129 -7.72 13.03 -8.19
N ASP A 130 -7.40 12.93 -9.48
CA ASP A 130 -6.46 11.95 -9.99
C ASP A 130 -5.00 12.37 -9.78
N LEU A 131 -4.24 11.48 -9.16
CA LEU A 131 -2.78 11.48 -9.13
C LEU A 131 -2.23 10.40 -10.09
N PRO A 132 -0.93 10.38 -10.39
CA PRO A 132 -0.34 9.38 -11.28
C PRO A 132 -0.55 7.92 -10.84
N CYS A 133 -0.74 7.70 -9.56
CA CYS A 133 -1.07 6.43 -8.91
C CYS A 133 -1.77 6.73 -7.59
N VAL A 134 -2.64 5.83 -7.13
CA VAL A 134 -3.37 6.01 -5.85
C VAL A 134 -2.44 6.08 -4.63
N VAL A 135 -1.24 5.58 -4.75
CA VAL A 135 -0.20 5.59 -3.70
C VAL A 135 1.17 5.88 -4.31
N THR A 136 2.07 6.38 -3.47
CA THR A 136 3.51 6.47 -3.77
C THR A 136 4.31 5.63 -2.79
N TYR A 137 5.62 5.55 -2.95
CA TYR A 137 6.47 4.77 -2.07
C TYR A 137 7.83 5.44 -1.84
N GLU A 138 8.19 5.60 -0.57
CA GLU A 138 9.53 6.00 -0.16
C GLU A 138 10.26 4.79 0.43
N PRO A 139 11.28 4.24 -0.28
CA PRO A 139 12.04 3.12 0.24
C PRO A 139 12.74 3.44 1.56
N PRO A 140 12.75 2.51 2.53
CA PRO A 140 13.47 2.70 3.80
C PRO A 140 14.97 2.47 3.61
N LEU A 141 15.67 3.42 3.00
CA LEU A 141 17.10 3.33 2.65
C LEU A 141 17.99 3.12 3.88
N GLU A 142 17.56 3.59 5.05
CA GLU A 142 18.24 3.43 6.33
C GLU A 142 18.40 1.97 6.78
N TYR A 143 17.61 1.05 6.24
CA TYR A 143 17.70 -0.37 6.59
C TYR A 143 18.80 -1.12 5.86
N ASN A 144 19.50 -0.47 4.94
CA ASN A 144 20.58 -1.09 4.16
C ASN A 144 20.19 -2.48 3.60
N VAL A 145 18.97 -2.58 3.06
CA VAL A 145 18.42 -3.82 2.51
C VAL A 145 19.26 -4.24 1.30
N LYS A 146 19.70 -5.50 1.29
CA LYS A 146 20.50 -6.07 0.19
C LYS A 146 19.77 -5.90 -1.14
N GLY A 147 20.53 -5.87 -2.22
CA GLY A 147 20.02 -5.85 -3.59
C GLY A 147 19.06 -7.00 -3.88
N VAL A 148 18.42 -6.95 -5.04
CA VAL A 148 17.51 -8.01 -5.50
C VAL A 148 18.24 -9.34 -5.55
N SER A 149 17.71 -10.37 -4.87
CA SER A 149 18.29 -11.72 -4.89
C SER A 149 18.05 -12.41 -6.22
N PRO A 150 18.91 -13.36 -6.61
CA PRO A 150 18.59 -14.31 -7.66
C PRO A 150 17.28 -15.04 -7.35
N GLN A 151 16.63 -15.56 -8.38
CA GLN A 151 15.36 -16.28 -8.21
C GLN A 151 15.56 -17.54 -7.35
N PRO A 152 14.78 -17.72 -6.28
CA PRO A 152 14.95 -18.80 -5.31
C PRO A 152 14.84 -20.20 -5.91
N TYR A 153 14.02 -20.39 -6.93
CA TYR A 153 13.87 -21.68 -7.63
C TYR A 153 15.19 -22.33 -8.01
N PHE A 154 16.14 -21.56 -8.56
CA PHE A 154 17.41 -22.13 -9.04
C PHE A 154 18.30 -22.69 -7.94
N SER A 155 18.09 -22.28 -6.69
CA SER A 155 18.79 -22.83 -5.52
C SER A 155 17.97 -23.88 -4.77
N LYS A 156 16.63 -23.76 -4.79
CA LYS A 156 15.72 -24.64 -4.02
C LYS A 156 15.24 -25.86 -4.80
N GLY A 157 15.17 -25.76 -6.15
CA GLY A 157 14.62 -26.81 -7.02
C GLY A 157 13.09 -26.88 -7.03
N TYR A 158 12.39 -25.95 -6.39
CA TYR A 158 10.93 -25.84 -6.39
C TYR A 158 10.49 -24.37 -6.37
N VAL A 159 9.32 -24.10 -6.94
CA VAL A 159 8.70 -22.77 -6.94
C VAL A 159 8.18 -22.43 -5.54
N THR A 160 8.45 -21.21 -5.10
CA THR A 160 7.92 -20.67 -3.84
C THR A 160 6.99 -19.50 -4.16
N PHE A 161 5.71 -19.66 -3.90
CA PHE A 161 4.74 -18.57 -3.86
C PHE A 161 4.75 -17.92 -2.49
N GLY A 162 4.51 -16.60 -2.42
CA GLY A 162 4.42 -15.86 -1.17
C GLY A 162 3.14 -15.02 -1.06
N SER A 163 2.59 -14.88 0.13
CA SER A 163 1.58 -13.86 0.44
C SER A 163 1.83 -13.36 1.86
N TYR A 164 2.32 -12.11 1.99
CA TYR A 164 2.76 -11.54 3.27
C TYR A 164 1.79 -10.49 3.79
N ALA A 165 0.57 -10.53 3.30
CA ALA A 165 -0.52 -9.70 3.77
C ALA A 165 -1.07 -10.18 5.12
N ARG A 166 -1.77 -9.29 5.82
CA ARG A 166 -2.46 -9.65 7.05
C ARG A 166 -3.43 -10.80 6.83
N TYR A 167 -3.45 -11.75 7.77
CA TYR A 167 -4.31 -12.94 7.74
C TYR A 167 -5.79 -12.62 7.44
N GLU A 168 -6.29 -11.51 7.99
CA GLU A 168 -7.68 -11.08 7.82
C GLU A 168 -8.04 -10.74 6.36
N LYS A 169 -7.05 -10.47 5.50
CA LYS A 169 -7.24 -10.21 4.07
C LYS A 169 -7.39 -11.48 3.23
N LEU A 170 -7.01 -12.64 3.76
CA LEU A 170 -7.10 -13.91 3.08
C LEU A 170 -8.55 -14.42 3.12
N SER A 171 -9.38 -14.04 2.14
CA SER A 171 -10.75 -14.55 2.03
C SER A 171 -10.77 -16.05 1.67
N ASN A 172 -11.91 -16.72 1.86
CA ASN A 172 -12.03 -18.13 1.48
C ASN A 172 -11.86 -18.31 -0.04
N ALA A 173 -12.38 -17.39 -0.85
CA ALA A 173 -12.18 -17.40 -2.30
C ALA A 173 -10.68 -17.24 -2.66
N CYS A 174 -9.97 -16.34 -1.97
CA CYS A 174 -8.54 -16.15 -2.14
C CYS A 174 -7.76 -17.44 -1.81
N LEU A 175 -8.05 -18.07 -0.69
CA LEU A 175 -7.40 -19.33 -0.29
C LEU A 175 -7.69 -20.47 -1.25
N ALA A 176 -8.94 -20.58 -1.75
CA ALA A 176 -9.31 -21.58 -2.77
C ALA A 176 -8.53 -21.37 -4.08
N THR A 177 -8.37 -20.11 -4.50
CA THR A 177 -7.58 -19.74 -5.69
C THR A 177 -6.09 -20.07 -5.50
N PHE A 178 -5.51 -19.80 -4.33
CA PHE A 178 -4.14 -20.20 -4.02
C PHE A 178 -3.97 -21.73 -4.02
N GLY A 179 -4.95 -22.46 -3.49
CA GLY A 179 -4.99 -23.92 -3.56
C GLY A 179 -4.98 -24.45 -5.00
N GLU A 180 -5.74 -23.80 -5.90
CA GLU A 180 -5.76 -24.17 -7.32
C GLU A 180 -4.40 -23.94 -8.01
N ILE A 181 -3.70 -22.85 -7.71
CA ILE A 181 -2.34 -22.62 -8.20
C ILE A 181 -1.40 -23.75 -7.73
N LEU A 182 -1.49 -24.14 -6.46
CA LEU A 182 -0.65 -25.22 -5.93
C LEU A 182 -0.96 -26.59 -6.57
N ARG A 183 -2.22 -26.86 -6.96
CA ARG A 183 -2.57 -28.08 -7.71
C ARG A 183 -1.94 -28.11 -9.10
N GLN A 184 -1.98 -26.97 -9.79
CA GLN A 184 -1.46 -26.84 -11.15
C GLN A 184 0.07 -26.71 -11.21
N VAL A 185 0.73 -26.39 -10.09
CA VAL A 185 2.20 -26.34 -9.99
C VAL A 185 2.65 -27.37 -8.94
N PRO A 186 2.80 -28.66 -9.32
CA PRO A 186 3.30 -29.70 -8.42
C PRO A 186 4.63 -29.30 -7.79
N ASP A 187 4.88 -29.79 -6.58
CA ASP A 187 6.10 -29.53 -5.78
C ASP A 187 6.31 -28.07 -5.36
N SER A 188 5.47 -27.13 -5.79
CA SER A 188 5.54 -25.74 -5.31
C SER A 188 5.12 -25.63 -3.85
N ARG A 189 5.55 -24.55 -3.20
CA ARG A 189 5.22 -24.22 -1.82
C ARG A 189 4.58 -22.84 -1.72
N LEU A 190 3.71 -22.65 -0.74
CA LEU A 190 3.12 -21.35 -0.40
C LEU A 190 3.59 -20.91 0.97
N VAL A 191 4.23 -19.75 1.04
CA VAL A 191 4.62 -19.09 2.29
C VAL A 191 3.61 -18.02 2.63
N LEU A 192 2.93 -18.18 3.76
CA LEU A 192 2.02 -17.18 4.32
C LEU A 192 2.68 -16.55 5.55
N LYS A 193 2.83 -15.21 5.57
CA LYS A 193 3.56 -14.53 6.63
C LYS A 193 2.74 -13.41 7.25
N ASP A 194 2.33 -13.60 8.52
CA ASP A 194 1.61 -12.59 9.31
C ASP A 194 1.62 -12.94 10.80
N HIS A 195 1.37 -11.95 11.66
CA HIS A 195 1.17 -12.15 13.09
C HIS A 195 0.00 -13.10 13.44
N GLY A 196 -1.03 -13.12 12.58
CA GLY A 196 -2.20 -13.98 12.73
C GLY A 196 -1.84 -15.47 12.84
N PHE A 197 -0.75 -15.91 12.21
CA PHE A 197 -0.29 -17.29 12.22
C PHE A 197 0.36 -17.75 13.54
N ARG A 198 0.47 -16.89 14.54
CA ARG A 198 0.69 -17.31 15.95
C ARG A 198 -0.50 -18.06 16.53
N ARG A 199 -1.67 -17.94 15.92
CA ARG A 199 -2.92 -18.50 16.39
C ARG A 199 -3.23 -19.81 15.67
N PRO A 200 -3.32 -20.95 16.35
CA PRO A 200 -3.54 -22.25 15.69
C PRO A 200 -4.78 -22.31 14.81
N TYR A 201 -5.84 -21.56 15.14
CA TYR A 201 -7.06 -21.52 14.32
C TYR A 201 -6.82 -20.89 12.93
N ALA A 202 -5.90 -19.93 12.81
CA ALA A 202 -5.59 -19.29 11.55
C ALA A 202 -4.90 -20.29 10.59
N ILE A 203 -3.96 -21.07 11.10
CA ILE A 203 -3.30 -22.14 10.37
C ILE A 203 -4.33 -23.19 9.95
N ARG A 204 -5.17 -23.65 10.90
CA ARG A 204 -6.22 -24.65 10.62
C ARG A 204 -7.16 -24.20 9.52
N ARG A 205 -7.65 -22.96 9.56
CA ARG A 205 -8.52 -22.41 8.51
C ARG A 205 -7.87 -22.44 7.12
N VAL A 206 -6.58 -22.13 7.02
CA VAL A 206 -5.85 -22.22 5.75
C VAL A 206 -5.78 -23.66 5.27
N MET A 207 -5.44 -24.60 6.13
CA MET A 207 -5.36 -26.03 5.81
C MET A 207 -6.72 -26.61 5.40
N GLU A 208 -7.79 -26.22 6.09
CA GLU A 208 -9.16 -26.62 5.78
C GLU A 208 -9.64 -26.05 4.42
N ALA A 209 -9.15 -24.89 4.02
CA ALA A 209 -9.44 -24.30 2.70
C ALA A 209 -8.70 -25.00 1.54
N MET A 210 -7.66 -25.79 1.84
CA MET A 210 -6.81 -26.51 0.87
C MET A 210 -6.57 -27.97 1.34
N PRO A 211 -7.62 -28.78 1.54
CA PRO A 211 -7.52 -30.07 2.22
C PRO A 211 -6.74 -31.14 1.45
N ASP A 212 -6.59 -30.97 0.16
CA ASP A 212 -5.87 -31.84 -0.78
C ASP A 212 -4.42 -31.40 -1.01
N ILE A 213 -4.01 -30.25 -0.47
CA ILE A 213 -2.62 -29.80 -0.53
C ILE A 213 -1.86 -30.40 0.66
N ALA A 214 -0.75 -31.08 0.37
CA ALA A 214 0.09 -31.67 1.39
C ALA A 214 0.58 -30.60 2.41
N PRO A 215 0.43 -30.83 3.73
CA PRO A 215 0.71 -29.81 4.75
C PRO A 215 2.12 -29.21 4.68
N GLU A 216 3.12 -29.98 4.27
CA GLU A 216 4.50 -29.56 4.11
C GLU A 216 4.72 -28.55 2.96
N ARG A 217 3.73 -28.37 2.11
CA ARG A 217 3.72 -27.34 1.06
C ARG A 217 3.16 -26.00 1.53
N LEU A 218 2.53 -25.95 2.71
CA LEU A 218 1.98 -24.75 3.34
C LEU A 218 2.90 -24.30 4.46
N LEU A 219 3.63 -23.23 4.24
CA LEU A 219 4.62 -22.71 5.18
C LEU A 219 4.08 -21.46 5.87
N PHE A 220 4.09 -21.45 7.18
CA PHE A 220 3.58 -20.34 7.99
C PHE A 220 4.74 -19.63 8.68
N ALA A 221 4.87 -18.33 8.42
CA ALA A 221 5.87 -17.48 9.04
C ALA A 221 5.21 -16.40 9.90
N ILE A 222 5.84 -16.09 11.01
CA ILE A 222 5.39 -15.01 11.90
C ILE A 222 6.03 -13.70 11.44
N ALA A 223 5.34 -12.57 11.65
CA ALA A 223 5.89 -11.25 11.40
C ALA A 223 7.18 -11.03 12.25
N THR A 224 8.12 -10.37 11.63
CA THR A 224 9.46 -10.06 12.13
C THR A 224 9.65 -8.54 12.19
N THR A 225 10.85 -8.06 12.47
CA THR A 225 11.20 -6.65 12.28
C THR A 225 11.03 -6.25 10.82
N HIS A 226 10.83 -4.97 10.53
CA HIS A 226 10.59 -4.51 9.16
C HIS A 226 11.78 -4.82 8.21
N PRO A 227 13.05 -4.64 8.58
CA PRO A 227 14.19 -5.07 7.74
C PRO A 227 14.19 -6.58 7.43
N GLU A 228 13.88 -7.42 8.41
CA GLU A 228 13.75 -8.87 8.18
C GLU A 228 12.54 -9.22 7.32
N HIS A 229 11.45 -8.46 7.46
CA HIS A 229 10.27 -8.60 6.62
C HIS A 229 10.60 -8.33 5.15
N LEU A 230 11.30 -7.24 4.86
CA LEU A 230 11.77 -6.92 3.52
C LEU A 230 12.68 -8.01 2.95
N GLN A 231 13.62 -8.54 3.75
CA GLN A 231 14.47 -9.63 3.30
C GLN A 231 13.71 -10.93 3.04
N ALA A 232 12.59 -11.16 3.73
CA ALA A 232 11.78 -12.37 3.54
C ALA A 232 11.18 -12.47 2.13
N TYR A 233 10.89 -11.35 1.45
CA TYR A 233 10.42 -11.36 0.06
C TYR A 233 11.38 -12.07 -0.88
N GLN A 234 12.67 -12.04 -0.59
CA GLN A 234 13.70 -12.71 -1.39
C GLN A 234 13.58 -14.24 -1.39
N GLN A 235 12.73 -14.80 -0.51
CA GLN A 235 12.48 -16.24 -0.44
C GLN A 235 11.38 -16.71 -1.41
N ALA A 236 10.60 -15.80 -2.00
CA ALA A 236 9.53 -16.10 -2.93
C ALA A 236 9.97 -15.88 -4.39
N ASP A 237 9.49 -16.73 -5.29
CA ASP A 237 9.66 -16.59 -6.74
C ASP A 237 8.59 -15.65 -7.32
N LEU A 238 7.36 -15.75 -6.81
CA LEU A 238 6.19 -14.97 -7.21
C LEU A 238 5.32 -14.68 -5.99
N MET A 239 4.88 -13.43 -5.86
CA MET A 239 3.93 -13.05 -4.82
C MET A 239 2.49 -13.16 -5.30
N LEU A 240 1.61 -13.56 -4.39
CA LEU A 240 0.18 -13.70 -4.59
C LEU A 240 -0.54 -12.66 -3.72
N ASP A 241 -1.03 -11.60 -4.35
CA ASP A 241 -1.74 -10.53 -3.65
C ASP A 241 -3.13 -11.00 -3.21
N PRO A 242 -3.54 -10.79 -1.95
CA PRO A 242 -4.84 -11.25 -1.47
C PRO A 242 -6.00 -10.43 -2.05
N PHE A 243 -7.18 -11.02 -2.04
CA PHE A 243 -8.42 -10.35 -2.44
C PHE A 243 -9.61 -10.79 -1.56
N PRO A 244 -10.66 -9.97 -1.44
CA PRO A 244 -11.00 -8.76 -2.20
C PRO A 244 -10.22 -7.50 -1.78
N HIS A 245 -9.46 -7.51 -0.70
CA HIS A 245 -8.65 -6.39 -0.24
C HIS A 245 -7.17 -6.68 -0.47
N THR A 246 -6.51 -5.87 -1.29
CA THR A 246 -5.10 -6.05 -1.67
C THR A 246 -4.10 -5.79 -0.54
N GLY A 247 -2.83 -6.13 -0.76
CA GLY A 247 -1.75 -5.95 0.20
C GLY A 247 -1.53 -4.50 0.65
N GLY A 248 -1.75 -3.54 -0.23
CA GLY A 248 -1.41 -2.14 0.03
C GLY A 248 0.10 -1.93 0.06
N VAL A 249 0.68 -1.49 1.20
CA VAL A 249 2.14 -1.30 1.36
C VAL A 249 2.93 -2.55 0.99
N VAL A 250 2.41 -3.73 1.32
CA VAL A 250 3.04 -5.02 1.00
C VAL A 250 3.30 -5.17 -0.50
N GLY A 251 2.33 -4.80 -1.36
CA GLY A 251 2.53 -4.86 -2.81
C GLY A 251 3.63 -3.93 -3.33
N LEU A 252 3.80 -2.76 -2.71
CA LEU A 252 4.89 -1.83 -3.02
C LEU A 252 6.25 -2.40 -2.60
N GLU A 253 6.31 -3.00 -1.41
CA GLU A 253 7.52 -3.63 -0.88
C GLU A 253 7.96 -4.83 -1.73
N GLU A 254 7.01 -5.66 -2.20
CA GLU A 254 7.24 -6.78 -3.12
C GLU A 254 7.97 -6.31 -4.38
N LEU A 255 7.43 -5.28 -5.03
CA LEU A 255 7.98 -4.70 -6.26
C LEU A 255 9.34 -4.05 -6.02
N TRP A 256 9.50 -3.30 -4.92
CA TRP A 256 10.78 -2.73 -4.53
C TRP A 256 11.83 -3.81 -4.21
N MET A 257 11.41 -4.94 -3.62
CA MET A 257 12.31 -6.09 -3.40
C MET A 257 12.57 -6.90 -4.68
N GLY A 258 12.01 -6.48 -5.81
CA GLY A 258 12.20 -7.11 -7.12
C GLY A 258 11.42 -8.41 -7.28
N VAL A 259 10.36 -8.63 -6.51
CA VAL A 259 9.56 -9.85 -6.62
C VAL A 259 8.29 -9.57 -7.41
N PRO A 260 8.06 -10.26 -8.54
CA PRO A 260 6.82 -10.13 -9.29
C PRO A 260 5.61 -10.49 -8.45
N VAL A 261 4.47 -9.83 -8.70
CA VAL A 261 3.22 -10.04 -7.98
C VAL A 261 2.06 -10.19 -8.96
N VAL A 262 1.16 -11.13 -8.69
CA VAL A 262 -0.13 -11.24 -9.36
C VAL A 262 -1.22 -10.69 -8.45
N THR A 263 -2.11 -9.87 -9.01
CA THR A 263 -3.25 -9.29 -8.27
C THR A 263 -4.56 -9.51 -9.01
N LEU A 264 -5.66 -9.52 -8.27
CA LEU A 264 -7.01 -9.50 -8.82
C LEU A 264 -7.56 -8.08 -8.81
N TYR A 265 -8.06 -7.59 -9.95
CA TYR A 265 -8.76 -6.32 -10.02
C TYR A 265 -10.06 -6.39 -9.21
N GLY A 266 -10.09 -5.69 -8.10
CA GLY A 266 -11.20 -5.72 -7.15
C GLY A 266 -12.40 -4.86 -7.59
N THR A 267 -13.49 -5.01 -6.85
CA THR A 267 -14.74 -4.25 -7.06
C THR A 267 -14.77 -2.92 -6.30
N GLN A 268 -13.77 -2.64 -5.46
CA GLN A 268 -13.68 -1.43 -4.64
C GLN A 268 -12.24 -0.89 -4.65
N ALA A 269 -12.05 0.38 -4.35
CA ALA A 269 -10.73 1.04 -4.35
C ALA A 269 -9.68 0.27 -3.53
N ALA A 270 -10.03 -0.22 -2.33
CA ALA A 270 -9.13 -1.03 -1.49
C ALA A 270 -8.71 -2.37 -2.11
N GLY A 271 -9.48 -2.87 -3.08
CA GLY A 271 -9.16 -4.07 -3.85
C GLY A 271 -8.39 -3.77 -5.14
N ARG A 272 -8.06 -2.51 -5.41
CA ARG A 272 -7.42 -2.07 -6.67
C ARG A 272 -6.06 -1.40 -6.48
N THR A 273 -5.57 -1.26 -5.24
CA THR A 273 -4.30 -0.56 -4.96
C THR A 273 -3.13 -1.18 -5.73
N THR A 274 -2.94 -2.50 -5.67
CA THR A 274 -1.87 -3.18 -6.41
C THR A 274 -2.09 -3.10 -7.92
N SER A 275 -3.34 -3.15 -8.38
CA SER A 275 -3.68 -2.95 -9.80
C SER A 275 -3.32 -1.56 -10.32
N SER A 276 -3.56 -0.51 -9.52
CA SER A 276 -3.13 0.86 -9.82
C SER A 276 -1.61 0.93 -9.97
N VAL A 277 -0.86 0.40 -9.02
CA VAL A 277 0.60 0.37 -9.04
C VAL A 277 1.13 -0.38 -10.28
N LEU A 278 0.62 -1.57 -10.56
CA LEU A 278 1.03 -2.36 -11.73
C LEU A 278 0.68 -1.66 -13.05
N THR A 279 -0.46 -0.94 -13.10
CA THR A 279 -0.84 -0.14 -14.28
C THR A 279 0.12 1.02 -14.49
N ALA A 280 0.47 1.75 -13.42
CA ALA A 280 1.45 2.84 -13.47
C ALA A 280 2.85 2.36 -13.90
N MET A 281 3.19 1.10 -13.61
CA MET A 281 4.43 0.44 -14.05
C MET A 281 4.34 -0.17 -15.46
N GLY A 282 3.19 -0.17 -16.12
CA GLY A 282 2.98 -0.87 -17.39
C GLY A 282 2.95 -2.40 -17.29
N LYS A 283 2.74 -2.97 -16.10
CA LYS A 283 2.68 -4.41 -15.82
C LYS A 283 1.25 -4.97 -15.81
N THR A 284 0.39 -4.47 -16.67
CA THR A 284 -1.04 -4.83 -16.71
C THR A 284 -1.29 -6.34 -16.97
N ALA A 285 -0.35 -7.05 -17.56
CA ALA A 285 -0.41 -8.51 -17.75
C ALA A 285 -0.40 -9.32 -16.44
N TRP A 286 -0.06 -8.70 -15.31
CA TRP A 286 -0.08 -9.34 -13.98
C TRP A 286 -1.38 -9.06 -13.21
N ILE A 287 -2.33 -8.37 -13.83
CA ILE A 287 -3.64 -8.03 -13.24
C ILE A 287 -4.69 -8.95 -13.81
N ALA A 288 -5.25 -9.79 -12.97
CA ALA A 288 -6.37 -10.67 -13.29
C ALA A 288 -7.72 -9.95 -13.14
N LYS A 289 -8.71 -10.37 -13.91
CA LYS A 289 -10.10 -9.90 -13.82
C LYS A 289 -11.05 -10.91 -13.21
N SER A 290 -10.59 -12.15 -13.03
CA SER A 290 -11.32 -13.22 -12.34
C SER A 290 -10.35 -14.12 -11.58
N PRO A 291 -10.85 -14.92 -10.60
CA PRO A 291 -10.02 -15.91 -9.91
C PRO A 291 -9.38 -16.93 -10.86
N GLU A 292 -10.08 -17.33 -11.93
CA GLU A 292 -9.59 -18.27 -12.95
C GLU A 292 -8.40 -17.64 -13.69
N GLN A 293 -8.53 -16.39 -14.15
CA GLN A 293 -7.45 -15.67 -14.80
C GLN A 293 -6.27 -15.43 -13.85
N TYR A 294 -6.54 -15.25 -12.55
CA TYR A 294 -5.48 -15.13 -11.54
C TYR A 294 -4.63 -16.42 -11.50
N VAL A 295 -5.27 -17.58 -11.51
CA VAL A 295 -4.58 -18.87 -11.60
C VAL A 295 -3.78 -18.97 -12.89
N GLU A 296 -4.39 -18.67 -14.04
CA GLU A 296 -3.74 -18.72 -15.35
C GLU A 296 -2.48 -17.86 -15.39
N ILE A 297 -2.54 -16.61 -14.90
CA ILE A 297 -1.40 -15.70 -14.86
C ILE A 297 -0.31 -16.24 -13.92
N ALA A 298 -0.67 -16.65 -12.70
CA ALA A 298 0.30 -17.14 -11.73
C ALA A 298 1.01 -18.41 -12.20
N VAL A 299 0.28 -19.36 -12.78
CA VAL A 299 0.83 -20.60 -13.36
C VAL A 299 1.68 -20.29 -14.58
N GLY A 300 1.18 -19.44 -15.50
CA GLY A 300 1.92 -19.05 -16.70
C GLY A 300 3.27 -18.40 -16.42
N LEU A 301 3.32 -17.50 -15.42
CA LEU A 301 4.57 -16.82 -15.02
C LEU A 301 5.63 -17.80 -14.51
N VAL A 302 5.25 -18.86 -13.81
CA VAL A 302 6.21 -19.83 -13.27
C VAL A 302 6.53 -20.97 -14.26
N GLN A 303 5.85 -21.07 -15.41
CA GLN A 303 6.23 -21.99 -16.49
C GLN A 303 7.52 -21.54 -17.19
N ASP A 304 7.78 -20.23 -17.30
CA ASP A 304 9.06 -19.70 -17.80
C ASP A 304 9.83 -19.00 -16.66
N LEU A 305 10.50 -19.82 -15.85
CA LEU A 305 11.31 -19.35 -14.72
C LEU A 305 12.52 -18.52 -15.15
N ARG A 306 12.99 -18.64 -16.39
CA ARG A 306 14.08 -17.79 -16.91
C ARG A 306 13.58 -16.38 -17.20
N ALA A 307 12.42 -16.26 -17.87
CA ALA A 307 11.77 -14.97 -18.11
C ALA A 307 11.37 -14.30 -16.78
N LEU A 308 10.80 -15.06 -15.84
CA LEU A 308 10.46 -14.55 -14.51
C LEU A 308 11.72 -14.04 -13.77
N GLY A 309 12.82 -14.78 -13.82
CA GLY A 309 14.11 -14.38 -13.24
C GLY A 309 14.75 -13.18 -13.93
N ALA A 310 14.53 -13.00 -15.24
CA ALA A 310 14.96 -11.80 -15.96
C ALA A 310 14.16 -10.57 -15.52
N ALA A 311 12.83 -10.67 -15.46
CA ALA A 311 11.95 -9.63 -14.96
C ALA A 311 12.33 -9.21 -13.53
N ARG A 312 12.60 -10.17 -12.64
CA ARG A 312 13.04 -9.93 -11.27
C ARG A 312 14.26 -9.02 -11.17
N LYS A 313 15.21 -9.13 -12.08
CA LYS A 313 16.48 -8.36 -12.05
C LYS A 313 16.26 -6.87 -12.27
N THR A 314 15.30 -6.50 -13.09
CA THR A 314 15.03 -5.10 -13.48
C THR A 314 13.85 -4.47 -12.72
N LEU A 315 13.01 -5.29 -12.08
CA LEU A 315 11.74 -4.87 -11.50
C LEU A 315 11.88 -3.74 -10.47
N ARG A 316 12.90 -3.78 -9.61
CA ARG A 316 13.17 -2.69 -8.64
C ARG A 316 13.45 -1.37 -9.35
N GLU A 317 14.30 -1.40 -10.37
CA GLU A 317 14.66 -0.20 -11.14
C GLU A 317 13.45 0.34 -11.90
N GLU A 318 12.68 -0.55 -12.53
CA GLU A 318 11.44 -0.20 -13.22
C GLU A 318 10.40 0.41 -12.26
N PHE A 319 10.27 -0.14 -11.04
CA PHE A 319 9.39 0.39 -10.00
C PHE A 319 9.82 1.80 -9.59
N LEU A 320 11.10 2.01 -9.28
CA LEU A 320 11.62 3.32 -8.87
C LEU A 320 11.60 4.37 -9.99
N ALA A 321 11.65 3.94 -11.26
CA ALA A 321 11.53 4.81 -12.43
C ALA A 321 10.09 5.08 -12.85
N SER A 322 9.11 4.42 -12.26
CA SER A 322 7.69 4.53 -12.61
C SER A 322 7.03 5.79 -12.03
N PRO A 323 5.84 6.17 -12.53
CA PRO A 323 5.04 7.27 -11.97
C PRO A 323 4.60 7.06 -10.51
N VAL A 324 4.78 5.87 -9.95
CA VAL A 324 4.59 5.62 -8.52
C VAL A 324 5.60 6.40 -7.69
N CYS A 325 6.82 6.60 -8.19
CA CYS A 325 7.91 7.27 -7.48
C CYS A 325 8.33 8.58 -8.14
N VAL A 326 8.44 8.60 -9.47
CA VAL A 326 8.95 9.77 -10.22
C VAL A 326 7.82 10.72 -10.56
N GLY A 327 8.03 12.04 -10.30
CA GLY A 327 7.06 13.08 -10.61
C GLY A 327 5.84 13.12 -9.70
N TYR A 328 5.77 12.24 -8.70
CA TYR A 328 4.60 12.12 -7.83
C TYR A 328 4.44 13.34 -6.89
N VAL A 329 5.55 13.85 -6.35
CA VAL A 329 5.55 15.04 -5.48
C VAL A 329 5.10 16.26 -6.26
N GLU A 330 5.64 16.46 -7.45
CA GLU A 330 5.30 17.57 -8.35
C GLU A 330 3.81 17.51 -8.75
N ALA A 331 3.29 16.32 -9.04
CA ALA A 331 1.87 16.13 -9.36
C ALA A 331 0.98 16.45 -8.14
N THR A 332 1.40 16.04 -6.93
CA THR A 332 0.68 16.36 -5.69
C THR A 332 0.66 17.85 -5.42
N GLU A 333 1.79 18.54 -5.59
CA GLU A 333 1.86 20.00 -5.41
C GLU A 333 1.04 20.75 -6.48
N ALA A 334 1.02 20.27 -7.72
CA ALA A 334 0.15 20.82 -8.75
C ALA A 334 -1.32 20.66 -8.38
N ALA A 335 -1.72 19.50 -7.85
CA ALA A 335 -3.06 19.26 -7.34
C ALA A 335 -3.42 20.23 -6.21
N TYR A 336 -2.53 20.44 -5.24
CA TYR A 336 -2.75 21.42 -4.16
C TYR A 336 -2.99 22.82 -4.70
N ARG A 337 -2.16 23.28 -5.63
CA ARG A 337 -2.34 24.61 -6.26
C ARG A 337 -3.67 24.73 -7.00
N GLU A 338 -4.06 23.70 -7.73
CA GLU A 338 -5.32 23.69 -8.46
C GLU A 338 -6.53 23.71 -7.52
N MET A 339 -6.53 22.88 -6.47
CA MET A 339 -7.59 22.83 -5.48
C MET A 339 -7.77 24.17 -4.77
N PHE A 340 -6.66 24.79 -4.35
CA PHE A 340 -6.69 26.09 -3.69
C PHE A 340 -7.15 27.20 -4.62
N ALA A 341 -6.70 27.21 -5.88
CA ALA A 341 -7.18 28.16 -6.87
C ALA A 341 -8.69 28.02 -7.12
N ARG A 342 -9.21 26.80 -7.22
CA ARG A 342 -10.65 26.55 -7.35
C ARG A 342 -11.43 27.09 -6.14
N TRP A 343 -10.91 26.93 -4.93
CA TRP A 343 -11.51 27.47 -3.72
C TRP A 343 -11.52 29.00 -3.72
N CYS A 344 -10.45 29.67 -4.18
CA CYS A 344 -10.38 31.12 -4.27
C CYS A 344 -11.41 31.72 -5.25
N HIS A 345 -11.91 30.93 -6.20
CA HIS A 345 -12.86 31.36 -7.23
C HIS A 345 -14.30 30.90 -6.95
N ALA A 346 -14.55 30.14 -5.88
CA ALA A 346 -15.86 29.65 -5.46
C ALA A 346 -16.54 30.63 -4.49
#